data_a837bc5be130ae129a8a318c8b4baf23
#
_entry.id   a837bc5be130ae129a8a318c8b4baf23
#
_cell.length_a   1.000
_cell.length_b   1.000
_cell.length_c   1.000
_cell.angle_alpha   90.00
_cell.angle_beta   90.00
_cell.angle_gamma   90.00
#
_symmetry.space_group_name_H-M   'P 1'
#
loop_
_entity.id
_entity.type
_entity.pdbx_description
1 polymer ?
#
loop_
_entity_poly.entity_id
_entity_poly.type
_entity_poly.pdbx_seq_one_letter_code
_entity_poly.pdbx_strand_id
1 'polypeptide(L)'
;MKKWATLLAGSACALSMLSAPSFAKDDKELVFMNWGPYINSEILEQFTDETGIKVIYSTYESNETLYAKLKTHNKGYDLVVPSTYFVSKMRDEGMLQKIDKTKLNNFANLDTNYLDKPYDPNNDYSIPHVVAITGLAVNTDMYDPEDFQSWADLWKPELEGQLMMMDDTREVFHIALRKLGYSGNTTNEKEIDEAYAELRKLMPNVLVFNSDNPGAPYMSGEVGLGMLWNGSAAAAQNEGLPIKLVFPKEGGIGWVDNFAISSGAVNVEAAHKMIDF
;
A
#
# COMPACT_ATOMS: atom_id res chain seq x y z
N MET A 1 13.00 65.05 -63.61
CA MET A 1 12.66 65.13 -62.17
C MET A 1 11.50 64.15 -61.89
N LYS A 2 11.83 62.90 -61.46
CA LYS A 2 10.84 61.90 -61.22
C LYS A 2 10.85 61.61 -59.70
N LYS A 3 9.69 61.84 -59.05
CA LYS A 3 9.46 61.56 -57.62
C LYS A 3 9.12 60.10 -57.45
N TRP A 4 9.86 59.42 -56.63
CA TRP A 4 9.55 58.07 -56.22
C TRP A 4 8.80 58.14 -54.92
N ALA A 5 7.58 57.52 -54.86
CA ALA A 5 6.79 57.31 -53.68
C ALA A 5 7.03 55.92 -53.13
N THR A 6 7.51 55.84 -51.91
CA THR A 6 7.74 54.57 -51.20
C THR A 6 6.46 54.17 -50.46
N LEU A 7 5.88 53.00 -50.82
CA LEU A 7 4.78 52.39 -50.08
C LEU A 7 5.36 51.57 -48.92
N LEU A 8 5.02 51.91 -47.70
CA LEU A 8 5.24 51.09 -46.51
C LEU A 8 4.06 50.15 -46.38
N ALA A 9 4.30 48.83 -46.63
CA ALA A 9 3.37 47.75 -46.30
C ALA A 9 3.58 47.35 -44.85
N GLY A 10 2.60 47.67 -43.98
CA GLY A 10 2.58 47.21 -42.60
C GLY A 10 2.11 45.73 -42.52
N SER A 11 3.00 44.83 -42.15
CA SER A 11 2.65 43.47 -41.81
C SER A 11 2.05 43.42 -40.40
N ALA A 12 0.76 43.19 -40.31
CA ALA A 12 0.09 42.86 -39.06
C ALA A 12 0.37 41.37 -38.74
N CYS A 13 1.27 41.10 -37.79
CA CYS A 13 1.44 39.77 -37.23
C CYS A 13 0.22 39.45 -36.33
N ALA A 14 -0.70 38.64 -36.81
CA ALA A 14 -1.72 38.00 -35.99
C ALA A 14 -1.04 36.98 -35.09
N LEU A 15 -0.87 37.33 -33.79
CA LEU A 15 -0.58 36.33 -32.74
C LEU A 15 -1.80 35.40 -32.59
N SER A 16 -1.75 34.25 -33.23
CA SER A 16 -2.63 33.13 -32.88
C SER A 16 -2.23 32.62 -31.50
N MET A 17 -2.95 32.99 -30.48
CA MET A 17 -2.88 32.32 -29.17
C MET A 17 -3.29 30.86 -29.39
N LEU A 18 -2.32 29.96 -29.42
CA LEU A 18 -2.54 28.55 -29.24
C LEU A 18 -3.04 28.37 -27.79
N SER A 19 -4.37 28.28 -27.63
CA SER A 19 -4.96 27.76 -26.41
C SER A 19 -4.48 26.32 -26.27
N ALA A 20 -3.61 26.07 -25.31
CA ALA A 20 -3.31 24.70 -24.87
C ALA A 20 -4.65 23.99 -24.55
N PRO A 21 -4.83 22.74 -24.96
CA PRO A 21 -6.00 22.00 -24.55
C PRO A 21 -6.04 21.97 -23.03
N SER A 22 -6.98 22.66 -22.42
CA SER A 22 -7.38 22.44 -21.05
C SER A 22 -7.95 21.01 -21.07
N PHE A 23 -7.27 20.06 -20.48
CA PHE A 23 -7.89 18.79 -20.15
C PHE A 23 -9.06 19.13 -19.25
N ALA A 24 -10.24 19.12 -19.82
CA ALA A 24 -11.47 19.29 -19.07
C ALA A 24 -11.49 18.17 -18.03
N LYS A 25 -11.60 18.56 -16.76
CA LYS A 25 -11.84 17.66 -15.64
C LYS A 25 -13.06 16.81 -16.02
N ASP A 26 -12.86 15.50 -16.21
CA ASP A 26 -13.99 14.59 -16.33
C ASP A 26 -14.42 14.20 -14.91
N ASP A 27 -15.41 14.90 -14.38
CA ASP A 27 -15.95 14.67 -13.03
C ASP A 27 -16.57 13.26 -12.88
N LYS A 28 -16.56 12.46 -13.96
CA LYS A 28 -17.12 11.12 -14.04
C LYS A 28 -16.05 10.01 -14.01
N GLU A 29 -14.82 10.31 -13.69
CA GLU A 29 -13.77 9.31 -13.55
C GLU A 29 -13.11 9.41 -12.18
N LEU A 30 -12.70 8.29 -11.61
CA LEU A 30 -11.89 8.15 -10.40
C LEU A 30 -10.70 7.27 -10.71
N VAL A 31 -9.48 7.80 -10.60
CA VAL A 31 -8.26 6.99 -10.70
C VAL A 31 -7.91 6.49 -9.29
N PHE A 32 -8.14 5.20 -9.09
CA PHE A 32 -7.99 4.55 -7.79
C PHE A 32 -6.87 3.51 -7.85
N MET A 33 -5.85 3.67 -6.99
CA MET A 33 -4.73 2.76 -6.86
C MET A 33 -4.72 2.10 -5.48
N ASN A 34 -4.79 0.76 -5.46
CA ASN A 34 -5.00 -0.04 -4.25
C ASN A 34 -4.07 -1.27 -4.22
N TRP A 35 -4.10 -2.01 -3.15
CA TRP A 35 -3.53 -3.35 -3.05
C TRP A 35 -4.34 -4.36 -3.88
N GLY A 36 -3.66 -5.38 -4.42
CA GLY A 36 -4.27 -6.33 -5.35
C GLY A 36 -5.61 -6.93 -4.86
N PRO A 37 -5.67 -7.61 -3.70
CA PRO A 37 -6.85 -8.39 -3.30
C PRO A 37 -7.82 -7.63 -2.37
N TYR A 38 -7.76 -6.27 -2.29
CA TYR A 38 -8.48 -5.52 -1.24
C TYR A 38 -9.91 -5.16 -1.55
N ILE A 39 -10.32 -5.19 -2.81
CA ILE A 39 -11.68 -4.84 -3.20
C ILE A 39 -12.20 -5.78 -4.29
N ASN A 40 -13.43 -6.25 -4.13
CA ASN A 40 -14.10 -7.03 -5.17
C ASN A 40 -14.48 -6.11 -6.35
N SER A 41 -14.29 -6.58 -7.58
CA SER A 41 -14.68 -5.86 -8.79
C SER A 41 -16.18 -5.50 -8.82
N GLU A 42 -17.04 -6.34 -8.24
CA GLU A 42 -18.46 -6.07 -8.11
C GLU A 42 -18.76 -4.78 -7.31
N ILE A 43 -17.95 -4.46 -6.30
CA ILE A 43 -18.08 -3.20 -5.53
C ILE A 43 -17.76 -2.00 -6.41
N LEU A 44 -16.73 -2.10 -7.27
CA LEU A 44 -16.37 -1.03 -8.20
C LEU A 44 -17.43 -0.82 -9.27
N GLU A 45 -18.04 -1.90 -9.75
CA GLU A 45 -19.17 -1.87 -10.69
C GLU A 45 -20.39 -1.22 -10.03
N GLN A 46 -20.74 -1.65 -8.81
CA GLN A 46 -21.85 -1.07 -8.05
C GLN A 46 -21.66 0.42 -7.81
N PHE A 47 -20.45 0.84 -7.39
CA PHE A 47 -20.12 2.26 -7.25
C PHE A 47 -20.36 3.04 -8.56
N THR A 48 -19.93 2.46 -9.68
CA THR A 48 -20.13 3.09 -11.01
C THR A 48 -21.59 3.20 -11.37
N ASP A 49 -22.36 2.14 -11.12
CA ASP A 49 -23.80 2.10 -11.45
C ASP A 49 -24.61 3.11 -10.59
N GLU A 50 -24.26 3.23 -9.30
CA GLU A 50 -24.98 4.13 -8.39
C GLU A 50 -24.58 5.61 -8.56
N THR A 51 -23.31 5.87 -8.89
CA THR A 51 -22.80 7.27 -8.93
C THR A 51 -22.60 7.82 -10.33
N GLY A 52 -22.55 6.98 -11.35
CA GLY A 52 -22.17 7.34 -12.71
C GLY A 52 -20.69 7.67 -12.86
N ILE A 53 -19.86 7.38 -11.85
CA ILE A 53 -18.42 7.63 -11.84
C ILE A 53 -17.69 6.36 -12.23
N LYS A 54 -16.98 6.38 -13.36
CA LYS A 54 -16.16 5.27 -13.82
C LYS A 54 -14.89 5.16 -12.96
N VAL A 55 -14.60 3.98 -12.45
CA VAL A 55 -13.37 3.72 -11.70
C VAL A 55 -12.28 3.19 -12.64
N ILE A 56 -11.15 3.91 -12.69
CA ILE A 56 -9.91 3.45 -13.33
C ILE A 56 -9.07 2.85 -12.22
N TYR A 57 -9.16 1.52 -12.09
CA TYR A 57 -8.51 0.78 -11.01
C TYR A 57 -7.15 0.25 -11.42
N SER A 58 -6.16 0.41 -10.55
CA SER A 58 -4.83 -0.18 -10.70
C SER A 58 -4.29 -0.64 -9.35
N THR A 59 -3.33 -1.55 -9.37
CA THR A 59 -2.75 -2.14 -8.17
C THR A 59 -1.26 -1.84 -8.01
N TYR A 60 -0.76 -2.05 -6.81
CA TYR A 60 0.66 -2.04 -6.48
C TYR A 60 0.92 -3.11 -5.39
N GLU A 61 2.18 -3.50 -5.26
CA GLU A 61 2.64 -4.61 -4.43
C GLU A 61 3.37 -4.16 -3.15
N SER A 62 3.78 -2.87 -3.07
CA SER A 62 4.47 -2.34 -1.90
C SER A 62 4.22 -0.84 -1.71
N ASN A 63 4.31 -0.38 -0.45
CA ASN A 63 4.22 1.06 -0.15
C ASN A 63 5.32 1.87 -0.85
N GLU A 64 6.50 1.28 -1.05
CA GLU A 64 7.62 1.88 -1.76
C GLU A 64 7.26 2.15 -3.22
N THR A 65 6.60 1.19 -3.89
CA THR A 65 6.09 1.34 -5.26
C THR A 65 5.03 2.44 -5.34
N LEU A 66 4.04 2.44 -4.43
CA LEU A 66 3.05 3.49 -4.33
C LEU A 66 3.70 4.88 -4.19
N TYR A 67 4.62 5.00 -3.22
CA TYR A 67 5.32 6.24 -2.94
C TYR A 67 6.13 6.74 -4.14
N ALA A 68 6.89 5.87 -4.81
CA ALA A 68 7.67 6.21 -5.99
C ALA A 68 6.80 6.68 -7.15
N LYS A 69 5.66 6.00 -7.40
CA LYS A 69 4.69 6.40 -8.42
C LYS A 69 4.12 7.79 -8.14
N LEU A 70 3.67 8.06 -6.91
CA LEU A 70 3.14 9.37 -6.53
C LEU A 70 4.20 10.47 -6.56
N LYS A 71 5.44 10.17 -6.20
CA LYS A 71 6.54 11.14 -6.24
C LYS A 71 6.89 11.58 -7.66
N THR A 72 6.71 10.69 -8.63
CA THR A 72 7.01 10.96 -10.05
C THR A 72 5.79 11.47 -10.83
N HIS A 73 4.58 11.02 -10.51
CA HIS A 73 3.35 11.28 -11.26
C HIS A 73 2.12 11.48 -10.35
N ASN A 74 2.21 12.39 -9.37
CA ASN A 74 1.12 12.60 -8.40
C ASN A 74 -0.23 13.00 -9.02
N LYS A 75 -0.22 13.65 -10.18
CA LYS A 75 -1.45 14.09 -10.88
C LYS A 75 -2.23 12.96 -11.58
N GLY A 76 -1.71 11.75 -11.55
CA GLY A 76 -2.34 10.60 -12.21
C GLY A 76 -3.22 9.77 -11.28
N TYR A 77 -3.31 10.11 -9.99
CA TYR A 77 -4.01 9.30 -9.00
C TYR A 77 -4.86 10.17 -8.08
N ASP A 78 -6.13 9.80 -7.89
CA ASP A 78 -7.06 10.51 -7.02
C ASP A 78 -7.10 9.88 -5.63
N LEU A 79 -7.35 8.57 -5.55
CA LEU A 79 -7.47 7.80 -4.32
C LEU A 79 -6.36 6.73 -4.25
N VAL A 80 -5.73 6.61 -3.10
CA VAL A 80 -4.65 5.65 -2.82
C VAL A 80 -4.82 5.03 -1.44
N VAL A 81 -4.14 3.91 -1.17
CA VAL A 81 -4.32 3.14 0.08
C VAL A 81 -2.99 2.85 0.78
N PRO A 82 -2.28 3.86 1.31
CA PRO A 82 -1.03 3.65 2.03
C PRO A 82 -1.23 3.01 3.41
N SER A 83 -0.25 2.22 3.84
CA SER A 83 -0.18 1.73 5.22
C SER A 83 0.21 2.84 6.19
N THR A 84 -0.10 2.65 7.48
CA THR A 84 0.06 3.64 8.58
C THR A 84 1.36 4.43 8.55
N TYR A 85 2.50 3.75 8.36
CA TYR A 85 3.83 4.38 8.39
C TYR A 85 4.12 5.21 7.12
N PHE A 86 3.51 4.87 5.98
CA PHE A 86 3.56 5.69 4.78
C PHE A 86 2.57 6.86 4.81
N VAL A 87 1.42 6.72 5.50
CA VAL A 87 0.51 7.86 5.71
C VAL A 87 1.25 9.02 6.35
N SER A 88 1.95 8.80 7.49
CA SER A 88 2.69 9.88 8.16
C SER A 88 3.78 10.48 7.26
N LYS A 89 4.58 9.62 6.59
CA LYS A 89 5.62 10.08 5.67
C LYS A 89 5.06 10.91 4.51
N MET A 90 4.02 10.41 3.84
CA MET A 90 3.42 11.08 2.68
C MET A 90 2.70 12.38 3.07
N ARG A 91 2.06 12.41 4.25
CA ARG A 91 1.48 13.62 4.83
C ARG A 91 2.55 14.69 5.07
N ASP A 92 3.64 14.31 5.74
CA ASP A 92 4.72 15.24 6.11
C ASP A 92 5.47 15.77 4.87
N GLU A 93 5.52 15.00 3.78
CA GLU A 93 6.07 15.43 2.49
C GLU A 93 5.05 16.15 1.60
N GLY A 94 3.83 16.41 2.06
CA GLY A 94 2.78 17.12 1.30
C GLY A 94 2.24 16.35 0.09
N MET A 95 2.33 15.02 0.11
CA MET A 95 1.86 14.15 -0.97
C MET A 95 0.37 13.79 -0.84
N LEU A 96 -0.23 14.06 0.32
CA LEU A 96 -1.65 13.85 0.60
C LEU A 96 -2.34 15.20 0.83
N GLN A 97 -3.62 15.26 0.52
CA GLN A 97 -4.47 16.40 0.86
C GLN A 97 -5.45 16.04 1.98
N LYS A 98 -5.96 17.07 2.66
CA LYS A 98 -6.92 16.87 3.73
C LYS A 98 -8.24 16.32 3.21
N ILE A 99 -8.81 15.40 3.98
CA ILE A 99 -10.12 14.82 3.73
C ILE A 99 -11.19 15.73 4.37
N ASP A 100 -12.18 16.09 3.59
CA ASP A 100 -13.37 16.81 4.10
C ASP A 100 -14.37 15.80 4.68
N LYS A 101 -14.28 15.58 5.99
CA LYS A 101 -15.16 14.65 6.70
C LYS A 101 -16.64 15.01 6.65
N THR A 102 -16.99 16.26 6.30
CA THR A 102 -18.41 16.64 6.13
C THR A 102 -19.05 15.98 4.90
N LYS A 103 -18.24 15.41 4.01
CA LYS A 103 -18.65 14.64 2.82
C LYS A 103 -18.75 13.13 3.07
N LEU A 104 -18.39 12.67 4.26
CA LEU A 104 -18.39 11.27 4.66
C LEU A 104 -19.56 11.01 5.63
N ASN A 105 -20.73 10.67 5.06
CA ASN A 105 -21.94 10.38 5.84
C ASN A 105 -21.79 9.13 6.70
N ASN A 106 -20.97 8.17 6.22
CA ASN A 106 -20.73 6.89 6.84
C ASN A 106 -19.54 6.88 7.81
N PHE A 107 -18.86 8.03 8.03
CA PHE A 107 -17.71 8.13 8.92
C PHE A 107 -17.99 7.59 10.33
N ALA A 108 -19.21 7.77 10.84
CA ALA A 108 -19.62 7.29 12.16
C ALA A 108 -19.71 5.74 12.29
N ASN A 109 -19.66 5.02 11.17
CA ASN A 109 -19.65 3.55 11.15
C ASN A 109 -18.26 2.97 11.39
N LEU A 110 -17.19 3.80 11.35
CA LEU A 110 -15.82 3.35 11.56
C LEU A 110 -15.58 2.98 13.02
N ASP A 111 -14.81 1.91 13.23
CA ASP A 111 -14.39 1.51 14.58
C ASP A 111 -13.43 2.55 15.16
N THR A 112 -13.84 3.18 16.27
CA THR A 112 -13.08 4.23 16.97
C THR A 112 -11.70 3.77 17.44
N ASN A 113 -11.48 2.45 17.59
CA ASN A 113 -10.17 1.91 17.92
C ASN A 113 -9.11 2.19 16.85
N TYR A 114 -9.49 2.51 15.63
CA TYR A 114 -8.57 2.80 14.51
C TYR A 114 -8.54 4.28 14.14
N LEU A 115 -9.35 5.13 14.80
CA LEU A 115 -9.39 6.57 14.58
C LEU A 115 -8.39 7.32 15.48
N ASP A 116 -8.06 8.54 15.10
CA ASP A 116 -7.22 9.49 15.86
C ASP A 116 -5.89 8.88 16.31
N LYS A 117 -5.18 8.26 15.38
CA LYS A 117 -3.88 7.63 15.65
C LYS A 117 -2.72 8.61 15.44
N PRO A 118 -1.57 8.38 16.11
CA PRO A 118 -0.40 9.27 16.00
C PRO A 118 0.11 9.49 14.58
N TYR A 119 -0.12 8.54 13.66
CA TYR A 119 0.28 8.69 12.26
C TYR A 119 -0.61 9.67 11.48
N ASP A 120 -1.85 9.91 11.93
CA ASP A 120 -2.77 10.90 11.37
C ASP A 120 -3.77 11.38 12.44
N PRO A 121 -3.37 12.33 13.30
CA PRO A 121 -4.28 12.89 14.31
C PRO A 121 -5.53 13.47 13.69
N ASN A 122 -6.69 13.20 14.32
CA ASN A 122 -8.03 13.55 13.88
C ASN A 122 -8.46 12.92 12.53
N ASN A 123 -7.70 12.01 11.93
CA ASN A 123 -7.99 11.50 10.60
C ASN A 123 -8.15 12.63 9.54
N ASP A 124 -7.21 13.55 9.53
CA ASP A 124 -7.26 14.71 8.63
C ASP A 124 -6.83 14.32 7.19
N TYR A 125 -6.04 13.26 7.01
CA TYR A 125 -5.45 12.87 5.72
C TYR A 125 -5.77 11.44 5.31
N SER A 126 -6.32 10.62 6.22
CA SER A 126 -6.53 9.21 5.97
C SER A 126 -7.76 8.66 6.69
N ILE A 127 -8.41 7.68 6.07
CA ILE A 127 -9.55 6.94 6.62
C ILE A 127 -9.18 5.46 6.69
N PRO A 128 -9.25 4.81 7.87
CA PRO A 128 -8.98 3.38 7.99
C PRO A 128 -9.85 2.55 7.05
N HIS A 129 -9.21 1.61 6.31
CA HIS A 129 -9.88 0.76 5.34
C HIS A 129 -9.73 -0.72 5.68
N VAL A 130 -8.50 -1.22 5.77
CA VAL A 130 -8.21 -2.62 6.06
C VAL A 130 -7.27 -2.71 7.26
N VAL A 131 -7.59 -3.61 8.19
CA VAL A 131 -6.69 -3.99 9.29
C VAL A 131 -6.14 -5.38 8.98
N ALA A 132 -4.83 -5.52 8.99
CA ALA A 132 -4.19 -6.78 8.70
C ALA A 132 -3.05 -7.08 9.69
N ILE A 133 -2.62 -8.33 9.69
CA ILE A 133 -1.56 -8.83 10.56
C ILE A 133 -0.75 -9.91 9.83
N THR A 134 0.58 -9.82 9.94
CA THR A 134 1.49 -10.87 9.49
C THR A 134 1.78 -11.84 10.62
N GLY A 135 1.74 -13.12 10.32
CA GLY A 135 2.13 -14.21 11.20
C GLY A 135 3.09 -15.18 10.52
N LEU A 136 3.41 -16.25 11.23
CA LEU A 136 4.10 -17.41 10.67
C LEU A 136 3.08 -18.29 9.94
N ALA A 137 3.29 -18.54 8.66
CA ALA A 137 2.52 -19.52 7.90
C ALA A 137 3.26 -20.84 7.92
N VAL A 138 2.57 -21.88 8.35
CA VAL A 138 3.09 -23.24 8.47
C VAL A 138 2.24 -24.17 7.63
N ASN A 139 2.85 -24.83 6.66
CA ASN A 139 2.23 -25.93 5.93
C ASN A 139 2.20 -27.17 6.82
N THR A 140 1.00 -27.59 7.23
CA THR A 140 0.81 -28.67 8.21
C THR A 140 1.09 -30.07 7.65
N ASP A 141 1.24 -30.21 6.33
CA ASP A 141 1.70 -31.46 5.72
C ASP A 141 3.22 -31.61 5.81
N MET A 142 3.96 -30.52 6.04
CA MET A 142 5.43 -30.49 6.08
C MET A 142 5.97 -30.32 7.50
N TYR A 143 5.27 -29.55 8.34
CA TYR A 143 5.74 -29.15 9.66
C TYR A 143 4.61 -29.17 10.71
N ASP A 144 4.98 -29.43 11.96
CA ASP A 144 4.06 -29.22 13.08
C ASP A 144 4.04 -27.72 13.48
N PRO A 145 2.89 -27.03 13.42
CA PRO A 145 2.79 -25.64 13.85
C PRO A 145 3.25 -25.39 15.31
N GLU A 146 3.19 -26.39 16.18
CA GLU A 146 3.64 -26.24 17.56
C GLU A 146 5.16 -26.08 17.70
N ASP A 147 5.93 -26.48 16.70
CA ASP A 147 7.38 -26.28 16.65
C ASP A 147 7.79 -24.85 16.27
N PHE A 148 6.82 -23.99 15.85
CA PHE A 148 7.07 -22.64 15.33
C PHE A 148 6.22 -21.60 16.05
N GLN A 149 6.60 -21.28 17.29
CA GLN A 149 5.88 -20.36 18.17
C GLN A 149 6.58 -19.02 18.39
N SER A 150 7.70 -18.79 17.70
CA SER A 150 8.55 -17.62 17.83
C SER A 150 9.11 -17.19 16.48
N TRP A 151 9.25 -15.89 16.25
CA TRP A 151 10.00 -15.42 15.07
C TRP A 151 11.43 -15.99 15.03
N ALA A 152 12.05 -16.23 16.19
CA ALA A 152 13.38 -16.83 16.27
C ALA A 152 13.46 -18.24 15.66
N ASP A 153 12.35 -18.95 15.54
CA ASP A 153 12.31 -20.29 14.95
C ASP A 153 12.68 -20.30 13.45
N LEU A 154 12.52 -19.16 12.75
CA LEU A 154 12.94 -19.01 11.36
C LEU A 154 14.46 -19.09 11.16
N TRP A 155 15.26 -18.92 12.24
CA TRP A 155 16.74 -19.02 12.22
C TRP A 155 17.26 -20.44 12.43
N LYS A 156 16.40 -21.46 12.55
CA LYS A 156 16.81 -22.86 12.71
C LYS A 156 17.59 -23.30 11.47
N PRO A 157 18.79 -23.92 11.64
CA PRO A 157 19.65 -24.29 10.50
C PRO A 157 19.02 -25.29 9.53
N GLU A 158 18.12 -26.14 10.04
CA GLU A 158 17.39 -27.12 9.22
C GLU A 158 16.42 -26.51 8.20
N LEU A 159 16.21 -25.19 8.26
CA LEU A 159 15.34 -24.45 7.35
C LEU A 159 16.10 -23.82 6.17
N GLU A 160 17.37 -24.19 5.93
CA GLU A 160 18.15 -23.64 4.83
C GLU A 160 17.40 -23.78 3.50
N GLY A 161 17.19 -22.64 2.81
CA GLY A 161 16.52 -22.57 1.52
C GLY A 161 15.03 -22.95 1.54
N GLN A 162 14.32 -22.84 2.68
CA GLN A 162 12.93 -23.31 2.80
C GLN A 162 11.93 -22.21 3.18
N LEU A 163 12.40 -20.98 3.40
CA LEU A 163 11.54 -19.91 3.90
C LEU A 163 11.04 -19.01 2.78
N MET A 164 9.75 -18.66 2.89
CA MET A 164 9.17 -17.52 2.19
C MET A 164 9.12 -16.31 3.12
N MET A 165 9.62 -15.18 2.64
CA MET A 165 9.59 -13.91 3.36
C MET A 165 8.78 -12.88 2.57
N MET A 166 8.16 -11.94 3.28
CA MET A 166 7.55 -10.79 2.63
C MET A 166 8.61 -9.91 1.98
N ASP A 167 8.36 -9.41 0.77
CA ASP A 167 9.18 -8.37 0.14
C ASP A 167 8.74 -6.99 0.67
N ASP A 168 8.86 -6.82 1.98
CA ASP A 168 8.60 -5.61 2.74
C ASP A 168 9.71 -5.41 3.77
N THR A 169 10.52 -4.38 3.55
CA THR A 169 11.69 -4.08 4.40
C THR A 169 11.29 -3.91 5.86
N ARG A 170 10.17 -3.23 6.12
CA ARG A 170 9.73 -2.96 7.48
C ARG A 170 9.30 -4.23 8.22
N GLU A 171 8.58 -5.11 7.54
CA GLU A 171 8.15 -6.38 8.13
C GLU A 171 9.34 -7.30 8.42
N VAL A 172 10.27 -7.39 7.47
CA VAL A 172 11.48 -8.21 7.63
C VAL A 172 12.36 -7.70 8.77
N PHE A 173 12.56 -6.38 8.90
CA PHE A 173 13.28 -5.82 10.06
C PHE A 173 12.53 -6.03 11.37
N HIS A 174 11.20 -5.95 11.36
CA HIS A 174 10.37 -6.14 12.55
C HIS A 174 10.64 -7.49 13.20
N ILE A 175 10.65 -8.60 12.45
CA ILE A 175 10.88 -9.93 13.02
C ILE A 175 12.25 -10.07 13.66
N ALA A 176 13.30 -9.47 13.09
CA ALA A 176 14.64 -9.48 13.66
C ALA A 176 14.73 -8.63 14.95
N LEU A 177 14.12 -7.45 14.94
CA LEU A 177 14.01 -6.61 16.13
C LEU A 177 13.27 -7.33 17.27
N ARG A 178 12.13 -7.97 16.95
CA ARG A 178 11.36 -8.72 17.95
C ARG A 178 12.11 -9.92 18.48
N LYS A 179 12.85 -10.64 17.63
CA LYS A 179 13.76 -11.73 18.06
C LYS A 179 14.80 -11.25 19.05
N LEU A 180 15.33 -10.04 18.85
CA LEU A 180 16.32 -9.43 19.75
C LEU A 180 15.71 -8.80 21.03
N GLY A 181 14.38 -8.79 21.14
CA GLY A 181 13.67 -8.17 22.26
C GLY A 181 13.47 -6.66 22.13
N TYR A 182 13.76 -6.09 20.96
CA TYR A 182 13.57 -4.66 20.68
C TYR A 182 12.15 -4.35 20.21
N SER A 183 11.79 -3.07 20.26
CA SER A 183 10.56 -2.59 19.64
C SER A 183 10.64 -2.70 18.10
N GLY A 184 9.63 -3.24 17.45
CA GLY A 184 9.53 -3.20 15.98
C GLY A 184 9.39 -1.78 15.40
N ASN A 185 9.18 -0.77 16.27
CA ASN A 185 9.10 0.65 15.92
C ASN A 185 10.30 1.45 16.43
N THR A 186 11.41 0.80 16.77
CA THR A 186 12.60 1.51 17.23
C THR A 186 13.16 2.44 16.15
N THR A 187 13.70 3.56 16.58
CA THR A 187 14.49 4.50 15.77
C THR A 187 15.95 4.54 16.20
N ASN A 188 16.34 3.64 17.11
CA ASN A 188 17.72 3.53 17.59
C ASN A 188 18.58 2.83 16.53
N GLU A 189 19.51 3.57 15.92
CA GLU A 189 20.38 3.06 14.85
C GLU A 189 21.16 1.81 15.26
N LYS A 190 21.63 1.71 16.51
CA LYS A 190 22.33 0.52 17.01
C LYS A 190 21.43 -0.72 17.00
N GLU A 191 20.18 -0.59 17.43
CA GLU A 191 19.22 -1.71 17.41
C GLU A 191 18.88 -2.14 15.97
N ILE A 192 18.81 -1.16 15.06
CA ILE A 192 18.59 -1.40 13.63
C ILE A 192 19.80 -2.14 13.01
N ASP A 193 21.02 -1.71 13.33
CA ASP A 193 22.25 -2.38 12.87
C ASP A 193 22.36 -3.81 13.40
N GLU A 194 22.00 -4.05 14.67
CA GLU A 194 21.96 -5.40 15.24
C GLU A 194 20.90 -6.27 14.56
N ALA A 195 19.72 -5.72 14.27
CA ALA A 195 18.67 -6.43 13.51
C ALA A 195 19.13 -6.76 12.09
N TYR A 196 19.82 -5.84 11.42
CA TYR A 196 20.41 -6.10 10.11
C TYR A 196 21.44 -7.24 10.16
N ALA A 197 22.30 -7.26 11.17
CA ALA A 197 23.27 -8.34 11.36
C ALA A 197 22.59 -9.70 11.59
N GLU A 198 21.45 -9.73 12.30
CA GLU A 198 20.65 -10.93 12.49
C GLU A 198 19.98 -11.37 11.17
N LEU A 199 19.43 -10.44 10.41
CA LEU A 199 18.82 -10.74 9.10
C LEU A 199 19.83 -11.38 8.13
N ARG A 200 21.08 -10.92 8.14
CA ARG A 200 22.13 -11.55 7.33
C ARG A 200 22.37 -13.02 7.70
N LYS A 201 22.12 -13.41 8.95
CA LYS A 201 22.20 -14.81 9.39
C LYS A 201 20.99 -15.62 8.98
N LEU A 202 19.84 -14.97 8.76
CA LEU A 202 18.62 -15.58 8.27
C LEU A 202 18.68 -15.88 6.76
N MET A 203 19.43 -15.08 6.00
CA MET A 203 19.43 -15.15 4.53
C MET A 203 19.66 -16.53 3.93
N PRO A 204 20.53 -17.41 4.49
CA PRO A 204 20.64 -18.78 3.97
C PRO A 204 19.35 -19.59 4.03
N ASN A 205 18.45 -19.29 4.96
CA ASN A 205 17.19 -20.00 5.12
C ASN A 205 16.12 -19.52 4.12
N VAL A 206 16.29 -18.31 3.56
CA VAL A 206 15.30 -17.70 2.67
C VAL A 206 15.43 -18.25 1.25
N LEU A 207 14.35 -18.85 0.74
CA LEU A 207 14.24 -19.27 -0.64
C LEU A 207 13.77 -18.11 -1.52
N VAL A 208 12.74 -17.38 -1.07
CA VAL A 208 12.08 -16.36 -1.87
C VAL A 208 11.54 -15.22 -1.03
N PHE A 209 11.58 -13.99 -1.60
CA PHE A 209 10.83 -12.84 -1.16
C PHE A 209 9.66 -12.62 -2.12
N ASN A 210 8.43 -12.53 -1.61
CA ASN A 210 7.25 -12.34 -2.45
C ASN A 210 6.12 -11.65 -1.67
N SER A 211 5.74 -10.44 -2.08
CA SER A 211 4.58 -9.72 -1.57
C SER A 211 3.47 -9.54 -2.61
N ASP A 212 3.75 -9.82 -3.89
CA ASP A 212 2.75 -9.70 -4.97
C ASP A 212 1.74 -10.86 -4.91
N ASN A 213 2.24 -12.09 -4.81
CA ASN A 213 1.42 -13.29 -4.61
C ASN A 213 2.06 -14.20 -3.54
N PRO A 214 1.95 -13.82 -2.26
CA PRO A 214 2.68 -14.49 -1.18
C PRO A 214 2.17 -15.91 -0.90
N GLY A 215 0.98 -16.28 -1.38
CA GLY A 215 0.46 -17.64 -1.30
C GLY A 215 1.10 -18.62 -2.32
N ALA A 216 1.59 -18.10 -3.46
CA ALA A 216 2.06 -18.95 -4.57
C ALA A 216 3.19 -19.92 -4.21
N PRO A 217 4.25 -19.53 -3.47
CA PRO A 217 5.31 -20.47 -3.07
C PRO A 217 4.81 -21.63 -2.18
N TYR A 218 3.78 -21.41 -1.38
CA TYR A 218 3.12 -22.46 -0.60
C TYR A 218 2.26 -23.37 -1.49
N MET A 219 1.57 -22.78 -2.47
CA MET A 219 0.75 -23.55 -3.42
C MET A 219 1.58 -24.48 -4.28
N SER A 220 2.76 -24.05 -4.72
CA SER A 220 3.69 -24.89 -5.50
C SER A 220 4.39 -25.96 -4.68
N GLY A 221 4.32 -25.87 -3.34
CA GLY A 221 5.06 -26.75 -2.42
C GLY A 221 6.57 -26.45 -2.36
N GLU A 222 7.00 -25.30 -2.88
CA GLU A 222 8.41 -24.89 -2.82
C GLU A 222 8.82 -24.50 -1.39
N VAL A 223 7.89 -23.96 -0.63
CA VAL A 223 8.09 -23.58 0.77
C VAL A 223 7.01 -24.17 1.66
N GLY A 224 7.38 -24.50 2.89
CA GLY A 224 6.42 -24.96 3.91
C GLY A 224 6.31 -24.03 5.11
N LEU A 225 7.17 -23.01 5.19
CA LEU A 225 7.24 -22.11 6.33
C LEU A 225 7.63 -20.69 5.89
N GLY A 226 7.19 -19.68 6.64
CA GLY A 226 7.61 -18.30 6.41
C GLY A 226 6.62 -17.29 6.92
N MET A 227 6.68 -16.09 6.38
CA MET A 227 5.76 -15.00 6.71
C MET A 227 4.55 -15.04 5.77
N LEU A 228 3.37 -14.68 6.30
CA LEU A 228 2.18 -14.52 5.46
C LEU A 228 1.19 -13.57 6.12
N TRP A 229 0.51 -12.78 5.32
CA TRP A 229 -0.61 -11.97 5.76
C TRP A 229 -1.83 -12.84 6.08
N ASN A 230 -2.59 -12.47 7.09
CA ASN A 230 -3.79 -13.20 7.48
C ASN A 230 -4.82 -13.34 6.34
N GLY A 231 -4.98 -12.31 5.51
CA GLY A 231 -5.86 -12.36 4.34
C GLY A 231 -5.38 -13.38 3.30
N SER A 232 -4.08 -13.39 2.99
CA SER A 232 -3.47 -14.37 2.06
C SER A 232 -3.52 -15.78 2.61
N ALA A 233 -3.34 -15.96 3.93
CA ALA A 233 -3.48 -17.27 4.57
C ALA A 233 -4.92 -17.78 4.47
N ALA A 234 -5.92 -16.92 4.71
CA ALA A 234 -7.32 -17.28 4.56
C ALA A 234 -7.68 -17.64 3.10
N ALA A 235 -7.15 -16.90 2.12
CA ALA A 235 -7.35 -17.22 0.71
C ALA A 235 -6.75 -18.59 0.36
N ALA A 236 -5.52 -18.85 0.79
CA ALA A 236 -4.86 -20.14 0.58
C ALA A 236 -5.63 -21.31 1.22
N GLN A 237 -6.15 -21.12 2.44
CA GLN A 237 -7.00 -22.11 3.10
C GLN A 237 -8.30 -22.37 2.35
N ASN A 238 -8.93 -21.34 1.80
CA ASN A 238 -10.15 -21.48 0.98
C ASN A 238 -9.90 -22.26 -0.32
N GLU A 239 -8.67 -22.22 -0.82
CA GLU A 239 -8.23 -23.02 -1.98
C GLU A 239 -7.81 -24.44 -1.58
N GLY A 240 -7.92 -24.80 -0.29
CA GLY A 240 -7.64 -26.14 0.23
C GLY A 240 -6.18 -26.39 0.61
N LEU A 241 -5.35 -25.34 0.70
CA LEU A 241 -3.97 -25.50 1.17
C LEU A 241 -3.92 -25.75 2.68
N PRO A 242 -3.09 -26.68 3.15
CA PRO A 242 -2.95 -27.02 4.56
C PRO A 242 -2.06 -26.00 5.30
N ILE A 243 -2.44 -24.72 5.24
CA ILE A 243 -1.71 -23.62 5.88
C ILE A 243 -2.37 -23.28 7.22
N LYS A 244 -1.57 -23.25 8.29
CA LYS A 244 -1.96 -22.68 9.59
C LYS A 244 -1.17 -21.39 9.82
N LEU A 245 -1.86 -20.30 10.10
CA LEU A 245 -1.23 -19.06 10.53
C LEU A 245 -1.04 -19.09 12.04
N VAL A 246 0.21 -18.96 12.49
CA VAL A 246 0.61 -18.91 13.89
C VAL A 246 1.03 -17.49 14.22
N PHE A 247 0.51 -16.95 15.34
CA PHE A 247 1.00 -15.68 15.86
C PHE A 247 2.08 -15.95 16.89
N PRO A 248 3.34 -15.54 16.60
CA PRO A 248 4.46 -15.80 17.49
C PRO A 248 4.29 -15.17 18.87
N LYS A 249 4.96 -15.72 19.87
CA LYS A 249 4.89 -15.19 21.27
C LYS A 249 5.34 -13.74 21.39
N GLU A 250 6.18 -13.25 20.48
CA GLU A 250 6.60 -11.84 20.41
C GLU A 250 5.51 -10.93 19.81
N GLY A 251 4.43 -11.51 19.32
CA GLY A 251 3.33 -10.86 18.61
C GLY A 251 3.52 -10.88 17.10
N GLY A 252 2.40 -10.85 16.37
CA GLY A 252 2.38 -10.63 14.93
C GLY A 252 2.67 -9.15 14.57
N ILE A 253 2.83 -8.89 13.29
CA ILE A 253 3.04 -7.53 12.78
C ILE A 253 1.68 -6.99 12.31
N GLY A 254 1.13 -6.03 13.04
CA GLY A 254 -0.16 -5.42 12.70
C GLY A 254 -0.01 -4.05 12.05
N TRP A 255 -0.86 -3.77 11.07
CA TRP A 255 -0.96 -2.45 10.43
C TRP A 255 -2.40 -2.14 10.02
N VAL A 256 -2.60 -0.88 9.64
CA VAL A 256 -3.85 -0.41 9.03
C VAL A 256 -3.52 0.21 7.70
N ASP A 257 -4.18 -0.23 6.65
CA ASP A 257 -4.17 0.43 5.35
C ASP A 257 -5.31 1.43 5.28
N ASN A 258 -5.05 2.59 4.74
CA ASN A 258 -5.94 3.73 4.85
C ASN A 258 -6.25 4.30 3.48
N PHE A 259 -7.50 4.64 3.20
CA PHE A 259 -7.83 5.53 2.11
C PHE A 259 -7.18 6.89 2.34
N ALA A 260 -6.54 7.41 1.32
CA ALA A 260 -5.95 8.74 1.31
C ALA A 260 -6.12 9.41 -0.05
N ILE A 261 -6.36 10.72 -0.08
CA ILE A 261 -6.50 11.48 -1.32
C ILE A 261 -5.13 12.06 -1.69
N SER A 262 -4.65 11.75 -2.90
CA SER A 262 -3.37 12.28 -3.39
C SER A 262 -3.40 13.81 -3.46
N SER A 263 -2.29 14.48 -3.16
CA SER A 263 -2.18 15.94 -3.32
C SER A 263 -2.31 16.39 -4.78
N GLY A 264 -2.10 15.49 -5.73
CA GLY A 264 -2.28 15.74 -7.15
C GLY A 264 -3.64 15.30 -7.71
N ALA A 265 -4.57 14.85 -6.85
CA ALA A 265 -5.89 14.39 -7.27
C ALA A 265 -6.65 15.46 -8.05
N VAL A 266 -7.22 15.06 -9.18
CA VAL A 266 -8.05 15.89 -10.05
C VAL A 266 -9.52 15.74 -9.66
N ASN A 267 -9.94 14.52 -9.28
CA ASN A 267 -11.32 14.15 -9.00
C ASN A 267 -11.57 13.93 -7.50
N VAL A 268 -11.29 14.96 -6.69
CA VAL A 268 -11.39 14.94 -5.22
C VAL A 268 -12.80 14.58 -4.74
N GLU A 269 -13.85 15.06 -5.43
CA GLU A 269 -15.24 14.72 -5.10
C GLU A 269 -15.53 13.23 -5.33
N ALA A 270 -15.02 12.66 -6.42
CA ALA A 270 -15.15 11.22 -6.70
C ALA A 270 -14.42 10.39 -5.64
N ALA A 271 -13.24 10.84 -5.20
CA ALA A 271 -12.49 10.18 -4.13
C ALA A 271 -13.27 10.17 -2.80
N HIS A 272 -13.87 11.30 -2.40
CA HIS A 272 -14.71 11.34 -1.20
C HIS A 272 -15.93 10.41 -1.29
N LYS A 273 -16.58 10.37 -2.47
CA LYS A 273 -17.71 9.46 -2.68
C LYS A 273 -17.31 7.98 -2.57
N MET A 274 -16.12 7.61 -3.07
CA MET A 274 -15.63 6.23 -2.94
C MET A 274 -15.27 5.89 -1.49
N ILE A 275 -14.74 6.84 -0.72
CA ILE A 275 -14.44 6.63 0.70
C ILE A 275 -15.73 6.46 1.51
N ASP A 276 -16.81 7.17 1.14
CA ASP A 276 -18.09 7.14 1.85
C ASP A 276 -18.96 5.93 1.44
N PHE A 277 -18.71 5.37 0.23
CA PHE A 277 -19.41 4.23 -0.33
C PHE A 277 -19.07 2.92 0.37
#